data_6710507268e1934dd3dfec297f0c77f2
#
_entry.id   6710507268e1934dd3dfec297f0c77f2
#
_cell.length_a   1.000
_cell.length_b   1.000
_cell.length_c   1.000
_cell.angle_alpha   90.00
_cell.angle_beta   90.00
_cell.angle_gamma   90.00
#
_symmetry.space_group_name_H-M   'P 1'
#
loop_
_entity.id
_entity.type
_entity.pdbx_description
1 polymer ?
#
loop_
_entity_poly.entity_id
_entity_poly.type
_entity_poly.pdbx_seq_one_letter_code
_entity_poly.pdbx_strand_id
1 'polypeptide(L)'
;MQTSNTEEMVTISCAEYERLQQENAQLEAKSAKLEEAHARLEAKFAAREQEQAQVITSLTLQNEWLLEQLKLSKKKLFGRSSEQAEQMVMEQLSFTYNEAEAYVSGTKAAAEKPVAVKAHERKRQSGNVLDVVPEGTRTEVVEHRLPENELTCSACGSELVEIGKEVRRTLQMKPAEFWIREDVYYTYACKSCEQGTGEANIVKAAKEPALLPGSFASAEAVAYLAAQKFVMHSPLYRLEQEFNRQGLKLSRQTMANWLLKASEKWLRPVYDVLHEQLCREPVLHADETTLQVLKEPGRSSTSKSYMWLYRTSGCAKQAIVLYEYQPTRKAEHAEAFLQGFSGWLHADGYQGYHKLPGNIRVVGCWAHARRKFNEALSTLPQEKRKDSPCLLYTSDAAD
;
A
#
# COMPACT_ATOMS: atom_id res chain seq x y z
N MET A 1 71.33 23.33 -7.15
CA MET A 1 71.37 23.78 -5.74
C MET A 1 71.84 22.64 -4.90
N GLN A 2 73.11 22.70 -4.46
CA GLN A 2 73.71 21.70 -3.59
C GLN A 2 73.21 21.94 -2.16
N THR A 3 72.50 20.99 -1.61
CA THR A 3 72.18 20.98 -0.16
C THR A 3 73.37 20.39 0.58
N SER A 4 74.09 21.25 1.26
CA SER A 4 75.16 20.86 2.17
C SER A 4 74.59 20.15 3.37
N ASN A 5 74.89 18.82 3.46
CA ASN A 5 74.62 18.02 4.64
C ASN A 5 75.66 18.39 5.69
N THR A 6 75.35 19.21 6.65
CA THR A 6 76.16 19.41 7.86
C THR A 6 75.85 18.24 8.81
N GLU A 7 76.75 17.28 8.87
CA GLU A 7 76.75 16.24 9.92
C GLU A 7 77.09 16.90 11.28
N GLU A 8 76.04 17.14 12.07
CA GLU A 8 76.22 17.50 13.49
C GLU A 8 76.69 16.22 14.26
N MET A 9 77.91 16.23 14.67
CA MET A 9 78.48 15.15 15.53
C MET A 9 77.94 15.37 16.96
N VAL A 10 77.13 14.44 17.43
CA VAL A 10 76.63 14.38 18.80
C VAL A 10 77.48 13.37 19.57
N THR A 11 78.21 13.81 20.59
CA THR A 11 78.99 12.93 21.50
C THR A 11 78.05 12.45 22.60
N ILE A 12 77.77 11.15 22.61
CA ILE A 12 76.98 10.46 23.67
C ILE A 12 77.87 9.59 24.49
N SER A 13 77.54 9.28 25.74
CA SER A 13 78.24 8.34 26.56
C SER A 13 78.11 6.88 26.05
N CYS A 14 79.10 6.05 26.25
CA CYS A 14 79.10 4.64 25.81
C CYS A 14 77.89 3.87 26.37
N ALA A 15 77.46 4.15 27.60
CA ALA A 15 76.36 3.55 28.25
C ALA A 15 75.00 4.01 27.59
N GLU A 16 74.93 5.24 27.09
CA GLU A 16 73.77 5.76 26.41
C GLU A 16 73.62 5.26 24.95
N TYR A 17 74.78 5.03 24.30
CA TYR A 17 74.86 4.36 23.01
C TYR A 17 74.34 2.90 23.07
N GLU A 18 74.84 2.12 24.08
CA GLU A 18 74.37 0.75 24.30
C GLU A 18 72.85 0.70 24.60
N ARG A 19 72.30 1.64 25.36
CA ARG A 19 70.86 1.74 25.64
C ARG A 19 70.08 1.98 24.38
N LEU A 20 70.48 2.95 23.54
CA LEU A 20 69.81 3.25 22.25
C LEU A 20 69.89 2.06 21.29
N GLN A 21 71.03 1.32 21.25
CA GLN A 21 71.10 0.10 20.46
C GLN A 21 70.14 -0.99 20.95
N GLN A 22 69.97 -1.17 22.26
CA GLN A 22 68.98 -2.11 22.81
C GLN A 22 67.54 -1.68 22.53
N GLU A 23 67.20 -0.37 22.63
CA GLU A 23 65.89 0.15 22.30
C GLU A 23 65.58 -0.02 20.81
N ASN A 24 66.52 0.24 19.90
CA ASN A 24 66.40 0.01 18.47
C ASN A 24 66.16 -1.47 18.16
N ALA A 25 66.93 -2.38 18.72
CA ALA A 25 66.68 -3.79 18.52
C ALA A 25 65.32 -4.27 19.03
N GLN A 26 64.85 -3.68 20.14
CA GLN A 26 63.49 -3.95 20.63
C GLN A 26 62.39 -3.39 19.71
N LEU A 27 62.59 -2.21 19.12
CA LEU A 27 61.67 -1.61 18.18
C LEU A 27 61.60 -2.38 16.86
N GLU A 28 62.74 -2.82 16.34
CA GLU A 28 62.83 -3.68 15.16
C GLU A 28 62.12 -5.01 15.38
N ALA A 29 62.30 -5.64 16.54
CA ALA A 29 61.61 -6.87 16.90
C ALA A 29 60.09 -6.68 17.04
N LYS A 30 59.64 -5.52 17.52
CA LYS A 30 58.21 -5.16 17.59
C LYS A 30 57.64 -4.88 16.20
N SER A 31 58.37 -4.19 15.33
CA SER A 31 57.96 -3.91 13.93
C SER A 31 57.79 -5.23 13.16
N ALA A 32 58.74 -6.13 13.24
CA ALA A 32 58.67 -7.45 12.60
C ALA A 32 57.45 -8.27 13.06
N LYS A 33 57.12 -8.24 14.36
CA LYS A 33 55.90 -8.91 14.88
C LYS A 33 54.63 -8.27 14.39
N LEU A 34 54.57 -6.95 14.25
CA LEU A 34 53.44 -6.23 13.71
C LEU A 34 53.24 -6.52 12.22
N GLU A 35 54.29 -6.57 11.44
CA GLU A 35 54.26 -6.92 10.01
C GLU A 35 53.78 -8.37 9.82
N GLU A 36 54.25 -9.30 10.64
CA GLU A 36 53.76 -10.69 10.60
C GLU A 36 52.27 -10.79 10.98
N ALA A 37 51.80 -10.02 11.98
CA ALA A 37 50.40 -9.98 12.37
C ALA A 37 49.54 -9.36 11.29
N HIS A 38 50.01 -8.31 10.62
CA HIS A 38 49.32 -7.66 9.49
C HIS A 38 49.18 -8.63 8.31
N ALA A 39 50.25 -9.29 7.91
CA ALA A 39 50.21 -10.28 6.82
C ALA A 39 49.25 -11.45 7.13
N ARG A 40 49.17 -11.89 8.40
CA ARG A 40 48.19 -12.92 8.81
C ARG A 40 46.74 -12.42 8.72
N LEU A 41 46.48 -11.16 9.05
CA LEU A 41 45.19 -10.55 8.94
C LEU A 41 44.76 -10.37 7.46
N GLU A 42 45.67 -9.89 6.62
CA GLU A 42 45.42 -9.77 5.18
C GLU A 42 45.09 -11.12 4.55
N ALA A 43 45.83 -12.16 4.87
CA ALA A 43 45.54 -13.52 4.40
C ALA A 43 44.16 -14.02 4.85
N LYS A 44 43.76 -13.72 6.10
CA LYS A 44 42.41 -14.06 6.58
C LYS A 44 41.32 -13.29 5.88
N PHE A 45 41.52 -12.01 5.59
CA PHE A 45 40.54 -11.20 4.83
C PHE A 45 40.41 -11.71 3.41
N ALA A 46 41.50 -11.99 2.71
CA ALA A 46 41.48 -12.53 1.35
C ALA A 46 40.76 -13.89 1.28
N ALA A 47 41.04 -14.79 2.24
CA ALA A 47 40.34 -16.08 2.31
C ALA A 47 38.84 -15.92 2.53
N ARG A 48 38.40 -14.99 3.39
CA ARG A 48 37.00 -14.71 3.65
C ARG A 48 36.30 -14.07 2.45
N GLU A 49 36.97 -13.17 1.75
CA GLU A 49 36.46 -12.59 0.49
C GLU A 49 36.23 -13.65 -0.58
N GLN A 50 37.18 -14.58 -0.70
CA GLN A 50 37.07 -15.68 -1.65
C GLN A 50 35.93 -16.64 -1.29
N GLU A 51 35.73 -16.95 -0.01
CA GLU A 51 34.58 -17.74 0.46
C GLU A 51 33.25 -17.04 0.19
N GLN A 52 33.16 -15.74 0.48
CA GLN A 52 31.95 -14.94 0.19
C GLN A 52 31.63 -14.89 -1.32
N ALA A 53 32.65 -14.73 -2.17
CA ALA A 53 32.49 -14.75 -3.61
C ALA A 53 31.95 -16.10 -4.13
N GLN A 54 32.41 -17.21 -3.58
CA GLN A 54 31.92 -18.55 -3.89
C GLN A 54 30.44 -18.72 -3.47
N VAL A 55 30.06 -18.25 -2.28
CA VAL A 55 28.68 -18.31 -1.79
C VAL A 55 27.78 -17.46 -2.67
N ILE A 56 28.18 -16.25 -3.04
CA ILE A 56 27.42 -15.38 -3.93
C ILE A 56 27.22 -16.05 -5.30
N THR A 57 28.25 -16.62 -5.88
CA THR A 57 28.18 -17.34 -7.15
C THR A 57 27.22 -18.52 -7.08
N SER A 58 27.32 -19.32 -6.01
CA SER A 58 26.41 -20.45 -5.78
C SER A 58 24.94 -20.01 -5.63
N LEU A 59 24.67 -18.96 -4.85
CA LEU A 59 23.32 -18.41 -4.67
C LEU A 59 22.77 -17.82 -5.97
N THR A 60 23.60 -17.20 -6.80
CA THR A 60 23.19 -16.66 -8.10
C THR A 60 22.78 -17.78 -9.04
N LEU A 61 23.57 -18.83 -9.17
CA LEU A 61 23.23 -20.00 -9.96
C LEU A 61 21.96 -20.71 -9.47
N GLN A 62 21.78 -20.80 -8.17
CA GLN A 62 20.57 -21.38 -7.57
C GLN A 62 19.33 -20.52 -7.84
N ASN A 63 19.44 -19.20 -7.80
CA ASN A 63 18.36 -18.29 -8.18
C ASN A 63 18.00 -18.37 -9.67
N GLU A 64 18.98 -18.42 -10.54
CA GLU A 64 18.76 -18.61 -11.98
C GLU A 64 18.05 -19.93 -12.27
N TRP A 65 18.49 -21.01 -11.64
CA TRP A 65 17.84 -22.31 -11.75
C TRP A 65 16.39 -22.28 -11.25
N LEU A 66 16.13 -21.67 -10.09
CA LEU A 66 14.77 -21.51 -9.55
C LEU A 66 13.87 -20.68 -10.47
N LEU A 67 14.40 -19.62 -11.06
CA LEU A 67 13.68 -18.79 -12.03
C LEU A 67 13.33 -19.58 -13.30
N GLU A 68 14.23 -20.44 -13.77
CA GLU A 68 13.99 -21.32 -14.91
C GLU A 68 12.93 -22.38 -14.59
N GLN A 69 12.96 -22.98 -13.39
CA GLN A 69 11.93 -23.91 -12.93
C GLN A 69 10.56 -23.21 -12.80
N LEU A 70 10.51 -21.97 -12.33
CA LEU A 70 9.29 -21.17 -12.28
C LEU A 70 8.75 -20.85 -13.66
N LYS A 71 9.61 -20.51 -14.64
CA LYS A 71 9.22 -20.31 -16.04
C LYS A 71 8.67 -21.59 -16.66
N LEU A 72 9.33 -22.71 -16.42
CA LEU A 72 8.90 -24.03 -16.92
C LEU A 72 7.58 -24.51 -16.27
N SER A 73 7.39 -24.26 -14.98
CA SER A 73 6.14 -24.62 -14.28
C SER A 73 4.97 -23.76 -14.75
N LYS A 74 5.18 -22.45 -15.00
CA LYS A 74 4.17 -21.57 -15.58
C LYS A 74 3.82 -21.95 -17.01
N LYS A 75 4.80 -22.32 -17.84
CA LYS A 75 4.56 -22.82 -19.20
C LYS A 75 3.76 -24.12 -19.24
N LYS A 76 3.88 -24.96 -18.19
CA LYS A 76 3.09 -26.19 -18.02
C LYS A 76 1.67 -25.92 -17.50
N LEU A 77 1.46 -24.89 -16.68
CA LEU A 77 0.16 -24.54 -16.07
C LEU A 77 -0.77 -23.78 -17.01
N PHE A 78 -0.25 -22.97 -17.92
CA PHE A 78 -1.04 -22.03 -18.74
C PHE A 78 -1.01 -22.31 -20.24
N GLY A 79 -0.76 -23.55 -20.68
CA GLY A 79 -0.97 -23.98 -22.07
C GLY A 79 -0.64 -22.92 -23.17
N ARG A 80 -0.37 -23.36 -24.36
CA ARG A 80 0.15 -22.66 -25.53
C ARG A 80 -0.69 -21.50 -26.13
N SER A 81 -1.55 -20.82 -25.38
CA SER A 81 -2.39 -19.75 -25.95
C SER A 81 -2.44 -18.52 -25.06
N SER A 82 -1.49 -17.68 -25.19
CA SER A 82 -1.57 -16.22 -25.45
C SER A 82 -0.24 -15.53 -25.18
N GLU A 83 0.30 -14.88 -26.17
CA GLU A 83 1.37 -13.88 -26.06
C GLU A 83 1.00 -12.76 -25.07
N GLN A 84 -0.30 -12.53 -24.83
CA GLN A 84 -0.81 -11.61 -23.81
C GLN A 84 -0.50 -12.02 -22.36
N ALA A 85 -0.39 -13.33 -22.07
CA ALA A 85 -0.08 -13.80 -20.71
C ALA A 85 1.40 -13.59 -20.34
N GLU A 86 2.33 -13.65 -21.31
CA GLU A 86 3.75 -13.34 -21.07
C GLU A 86 3.97 -11.85 -20.82
N GLN A 87 3.25 -10.99 -21.54
CA GLN A 87 3.29 -9.54 -21.35
C GLN A 87 2.71 -9.12 -20.00
N MET A 88 1.55 -9.67 -19.59
CA MET A 88 0.96 -9.44 -18.28
C MET A 88 1.85 -9.91 -17.12
N VAL A 89 2.55 -11.03 -17.25
CA VAL A 89 3.44 -11.54 -16.20
C VAL A 89 4.72 -10.72 -16.10
N MET A 90 5.28 -10.24 -17.21
CA MET A 90 6.42 -9.33 -17.21
C MET A 90 6.03 -7.95 -16.65
N GLU A 91 4.85 -7.46 -16.96
CA GLU A 91 4.32 -6.23 -16.37
C GLU A 91 4.04 -6.38 -14.88
N GLN A 92 3.48 -7.50 -14.41
CA GLN A 92 3.28 -7.76 -12.97
C GLN A 92 4.60 -7.93 -12.20
N LEU A 93 5.63 -8.53 -12.79
CA LEU A 93 6.96 -8.64 -12.16
C LEU A 93 7.68 -7.29 -12.11
N SER A 94 7.56 -6.46 -13.15
CA SER A 94 8.08 -5.08 -13.13
C SER A 94 7.32 -4.20 -12.13
N PHE A 95 6.06 -4.53 -11.85
CA PHE A 95 5.20 -3.86 -10.90
C PHE A 95 5.63 -4.05 -9.44
N THR A 96 5.97 -5.28 -9.06
CA THR A 96 6.49 -5.60 -7.72
C THR A 96 7.90 -5.06 -7.50
N TYR A 97 8.72 -5.01 -8.55
CA TYR A 97 10.08 -4.48 -8.47
C TYR A 97 10.12 -2.96 -8.31
N ASN A 98 9.28 -2.21 -9.03
CA ASN A 98 9.28 -0.74 -8.97
C ASN A 98 8.81 -0.18 -7.60
N GLU A 99 7.87 -0.84 -6.92
CA GLU A 99 7.49 -0.46 -5.56
C GLU A 99 8.57 -0.85 -4.52
N ALA A 100 9.26 -1.97 -4.74
CA ALA A 100 10.37 -2.40 -3.89
C ALA A 100 11.64 -1.55 -4.10
N GLU A 101 11.97 -1.16 -5.33
CA GLU A 101 13.13 -0.28 -5.64
C GLU A 101 12.92 1.15 -5.13
N ALA A 102 11.72 1.72 -5.25
CA ALA A 102 11.40 3.02 -4.67
C ALA A 102 11.53 3.01 -3.13
N TYR A 103 11.40 1.83 -2.51
CA TYR A 103 11.56 1.63 -1.07
C TYR A 103 13.02 1.40 -0.66
N VAL A 104 13.78 0.63 -1.44
CA VAL A 104 15.21 0.33 -1.17
C VAL A 104 16.08 1.57 -1.33
N SER A 105 15.79 2.46 -2.28
CA SER A 105 16.49 3.75 -2.40
C SER A 105 16.25 4.68 -1.20
N GLY A 106 15.11 4.56 -0.50
CA GLY A 106 14.83 5.29 0.74
C GLY A 106 15.54 4.74 1.98
N THR A 107 15.89 3.44 2.01
CA THR A 107 16.52 2.80 3.17
C THR A 107 18.06 2.83 3.14
N LYS A 108 18.68 2.95 1.97
CA LYS A 108 20.14 3.15 1.88
C LYS A 108 20.62 4.51 2.42
N ALA A 109 19.73 5.50 2.50
CA ALA A 109 20.02 6.80 3.12
C ALA A 109 20.03 6.77 4.67
N ALA A 110 19.60 5.68 5.30
CA ALA A 110 19.50 5.57 6.76
C ALA A 110 20.77 5.00 7.45
N ALA A 111 21.80 4.63 6.68
CA ALA A 111 23.04 4.05 7.21
C ALA A 111 24.17 5.06 7.40
N GLU A 112 23.96 6.33 7.03
CA GLU A 112 24.93 7.40 7.30
C GLU A 112 24.57 8.16 8.59
N LYS A 113 25.62 8.45 9.38
CA LYS A 113 25.65 9.06 10.72
C LYS A 113 24.54 10.11 10.94
N PRO A 114 23.99 10.23 12.16
CA PRO A 114 22.95 11.22 12.45
C PRO A 114 23.51 12.64 12.23
N VAL A 115 23.21 13.19 11.08
CA VAL A 115 23.35 14.63 10.84
C VAL A 115 22.21 15.27 11.62
N ALA A 116 22.55 16.19 12.53
CA ALA A 116 21.59 17.01 13.24
C ALA A 116 20.79 17.81 12.20
N VAL A 117 19.61 17.31 11.84
CA VAL A 117 18.70 18.00 10.95
C VAL A 117 18.09 19.15 11.77
N LYS A 118 18.41 20.40 11.41
CA LYS A 118 17.69 21.56 11.91
C LYS A 118 16.19 21.32 11.74
N ALA A 119 15.42 21.59 12.79
CA ALA A 119 13.97 21.46 12.79
C ALA A 119 13.40 22.16 11.53
N HIS A 120 12.93 21.36 10.58
CA HIS A 120 12.18 21.86 9.45
C HIS A 120 10.78 22.21 9.97
N GLU A 121 10.50 23.50 10.07
CA GLU A 121 9.12 23.96 10.15
C GLU A 121 8.41 23.45 8.89
N ARG A 122 7.53 22.46 9.08
CA ARG A 122 6.58 22.04 8.04
C ARG A 122 5.69 23.24 7.76
N LYS A 123 5.98 24.01 6.69
CA LYS A 123 4.97 24.89 6.11
C LYS A 123 3.74 24.04 5.85
N ARG A 124 2.64 24.33 6.58
CA ARG A 124 1.32 23.81 6.22
C ARG A 124 1.12 24.18 4.75
N GLN A 125 1.17 23.22 3.86
CA GLN A 125 0.68 23.42 2.51
C GLN A 125 -0.79 23.83 2.67
N SER A 126 -1.13 25.02 2.22
CA SER A 126 -2.53 25.43 2.16
C SER A 126 -3.23 24.40 1.30
N GLY A 127 -4.32 23.81 1.80
CA GLY A 127 -5.09 22.82 1.04
C GLY A 127 -5.90 23.46 -0.09
N ASN A 128 -5.35 24.46 -0.76
CA ASN A 128 -6.03 25.16 -1.84
C ASN A 128 -5.91 24.35 -3.13
N VAL A 129 -7.05 24.06 -3.73
CA VAL A 129 -7.11 23.31 -4.99
C VAL A 129 -6.36 24.01 -6.13
N LEU A 130 -6.26 25.35 -6.10
CA LEU A 130 -5.55 26.13 -7.11
C LEU A 130 -4.04 25.86 -7.14
N ASP A 131 -3.46 25.39 -6.03
CA ASP A 131 -2.03 25.07 -5.94
C ASP A 131 -1.66 23.74 -6.65
N VAL A 132 -2.65 22.90 -6.94
CA VAL A 132 -2.45 21.56 -7.50
C VAL A 132 -2.92 21.42 -8.95
N VAL A 133 -3.70 22.36 -9.48
CA VAL A 133 -4.20 22.34 -10.86
C VAL A 133 -3.41 23.29 -11.75
N PRO A 134 -3.32 23.05 -13.08
CA PRO A 134 -2.72 23.98 -14.04
C PRO A 134 -3.44 25.32 -14.09
N GLU A 135 -2.69 26.37 -14.42
CA GLU A 135 -3.30 27.67 -14.72
C GLU A 135 -4.27 27.57 -15.92
N GLY A 136 -5.41 28.23 -15.83
CA GLY A 136 -6.44 28.18 -16.87
C GLY A 136 -7.35 26.95 -16.83
N THR A 137 -7.28 26.10 -15.80
CA THR A 137 -8.22 24.99 -15.61
C THR A 137 -9.66 25.51 -15.57
N ARG A 138 -10.55 24.87 -16.34
CA ARG A 138 -11.99 25.19 -16.37
C ARG A 138 -12.55 25.25 -14.96
N THR A 139 -13.23 26.36 -14.64
CA THR A 139 -13.92 26.56 -13.37
C THR A 139 -15.42 26.65 -13.64
N GLU A 140 -16.20 25.84 -12.94
CA GLU A 140 -17.65 25.89 -12.91
C GLU A 140 -18.08 26.54 -11.60
N VAL A 141 -18.85 27.65 -11.70
CA VAL A 141 -19.33 28.42 -10.52
C VAL A 141 -20.78 28.06 -10.27
N VAL A 142 -21.07 27.58 -9.06
CA VAL A 142 -22.45 27.30 -8.60
C VAL A 142 -22.74 28.26 -7.45
N GLU A 143 -23.69 29.14 -7.65
CA GLU A 143 -24.11 30.12 -6.66
C GLU A 143 -25.25 29.56 -5.80
N HIS A 144 -25.05 29.55 -4.49
CA HIS A 144 -26.06 29.19 -3.51
C HIS A 144 -26.57 30.45 -2.83
N ARG A 145 -27.74 30.89 -3.25
CA ARG A 145 -28.44 32.05 -2.68
C ARG A 145 -29.61 31.56 -1.82
N LEU A 146 -30.00 32.38 -0.85
CA LEU A 146 -31.25 32.14 -0.14
C LEU A 146 -32.41 32.25 -1.12
N PRO A 147 -33.44 31.38 -1.06
CA PRO A 147 -34.63 31.52 -1.83
C PRO A 147 -35.39 32.80 -1.43
N GLU A 148 -36.15 33.39 -2.34
CA GLU A 148 -36.84 34.67 -2.12
C GLU A 148 -37.72 34.70 -0.86
N ASN A 149 -38.34 33.59 -0.53
CA ASN A 149 -39.17 33.44 0.68
C ASN A 149 -38.34 33.43 1.99
N GLU A 150 -37.04 33.27 1.97
CA GLU A 150 -36.14 33.28 3.12
C GLU A 150 -35.33 34.58 3.24
N LEU A 151 -35.50 35.53 2.34
CA LEU A 151 -34.83 36.84 2.37
C LEU A 151 -35.44 37.79 3.41
N THR A 152 -36.32 37.30 4.28
CA THR A 152 -36.94 38.10 5.33
C THR A 152 -36.34 37.73 6.70
N CYS A 153 -35.96 38.73 7.49
CA CYS A 153 -35.41 38.52 8.82
C CYS A 153 -36.45 37.92 9.77
N SER A 154 -36.19 36.77 10.33
CA SER A 154 -37.09 36.09 11.28
C SER A 154 -37.29 36.84 12.61
N ALA A 155 -36.39 37.77 12.97
CA ALA A 155 -36.44 38.54 14.20
C ALA A 155 -37.24 39.85 14.08
N CYS A 156 -37.20 40.55 12.94
CA CYS A 156 -37.84 41.86 12.79
C CYS A 156 -38.67 42.04 11.50
N GLY A 157 -38.74 41.02 10.63
CA GLY A 157 -39.53 41.07 9.39
C GLY A 157 -38.92 41.94 8.26
N SER A 158 -37.74 42.56 8.45
CA SER A 158 -37.12 43.37 7.41
C SER A 158 -36.34 42.52 6.42
N GLU A 159 -36.10 43.06 5.22
CA GLU A 159 -35.33 42.40 4.17
C GLU A 159 -33.84 42.18 4.57
N LEU A 160 -33.29 41.02 4.31
CA LEU A 160 -31.90 40.67 4.52
C LEU A 160 -31.03 41.22 3.40
N VAL A 161 -29.89 41.82 3.73
CA VAL A 161 -28.93 42.36 2.77
C VAL A 161 -27.70 41.47 2.70
N GLU A 162 -27.21 41.17 1.49
CA GLU A 162 -25.97 40.42 1.28
C GLU A 162 -24.78 41.19 1.86
N ILE A 163 -24.04 40.54 2.77
CA ILE A 163 -22.85 41.14 3.44
C ILE A 163 -21.56 40.45 3.08
N GLY A 164 -21.62 39.28 2.41
CA GLY A 164 -20.43 38.54 2.03
C GLY A 164 -20.73 37.21 1.37
N LYS A 165 -19.69 36.58 0.90
CA LYS A 165 -19.77 35.25 0.28
C LYS A 165 -18.59 34.39 0.75
N GLU A 166 -18.86 33.09 0.92
CA GLU A 166 -17.84 32.06 1.16
C GLU A 166 -17.69 31.23 -0.11
N VAL A 167 -16.47 31.03 -0.59
CA VAL A 167 -16.18 30.22 -1.78
C VAL A 167 -15.54 28.93 -1.36
N ARG A 168 -16.21 27.81 -1.62
CA ARG A 168 -15.65 26.45 -1.47
C ARG A 168 -15.28 25.91 -2.84
N ARG A 169 -14.00 25.55 -3.02
CA ARG A 169 -13.49 24.96 -4.25
C ARG A 169 -13.32 23.48 -4.11
N THR A 170 -13.86 22.70 -5.05
CA THR A 170 -13.70 21.25 -5.13
C THR A 170 -13.15 20.84 -6.48
N LEU A 171 -12.30 19.82 -6.52
CA LEU A 171 -11.83 19.24 -7.77
C LEU A 171 -12.86 18.26 -8.30
N GLN A 172 -13.32 18.48 -9.51
CA GLN A 172 -14.23 17.58 -10.23
C GLN A 172 -13.44 16.79 -11.28
N MET A 173 -13.80 15.52 -11.50
CA MET A 173 -13.13 14.63 -12.45
C MET A 173 -14.17 13.83 -13.23
N LYS A 174 -14.03 13.82 -14.55
CA LYS A 174 -14.56 12.78 -15.44
C LYS A 174 -13.40 11.96 -15.99
N PRO A 175 -13.63 10.73 -16.49
CA PRO A 175 -12.55 10.01 -17.16
C PRO A 175 -11.89 10.90 -18.22
N ALA A 176 -10.57 11.09 -18.12
CA ALA A 176 -9.75 11.96 -18.96
C ALA A 176 -9.98 13.49 -18.88
N GLU A 177 -10.86 13.99 -18.00
CA GLU A 177 -11.08 15.42 -17.81
C GLU A 177 -11.17 15.77 -16.31
N PHE A 178 -10.58 16.90 -15.91
CA PHE A 178 -10.73 17.45 -14.56
C PHE A 178 -10.97 18.97 -14.63
N TRP A 179 -11.76 19.49 -13.69
CA TRP A 179 -12.05 20.92 -13.58
C TRP A 179 -12.28 21.32 -12.12
N ILE A 180 -12.29 22.63 -11.87
CA ILE A 180 -12.61 23.18 -10.55
C ILE A 180 -14.12 23.51 -10.52
N ARG A 181 -14.80 23.07 -9.46
CA ARG A 181 -16.12 23.55 -9.10
C ARG A 181 -15.98 24.51 -7.91
N GLU A 182 -16.42 25.75 -8.08
CA GLU A 182 -16.48 26.75 -7.02
C GLU A 182 -17.93 26.89 -6.54
N ASP A 183 -18.19 26.47 -5.30
CA ASP A 183 -19.47 26.69 -4.63
C ASP A 183 -19.38 27.99 -3.83
N VAL A 184 -20.18 29.00 -4.20
CA VAL A 184 -20.19 30.33 -3.60
C VAL A 184 -21.41 30.45 -2.69
N TYR A 185 -21.16 30.57 -1.38
CA TYR A 185 -22.20 30.68 -0.37
C TYR A 185 -22.29 32.13 0.11
N TYR A 186 -23.42 32.78 -0.14
CA TYR A 186 -23.63 34.16 0.26
C TYR A 186 -24.06 34.27 1.73
N THR A 187 -23.60 35.32 2.38
CA THR A 187 -23.93 35.66 3.76
C THR A 187 -24.73 36.97 3.78
N TYR A 188 -25.84 36.97 4.46
CA TYR A 188 -26.76 38.09 4.56
C TYR A 188 -26.82 38.60 5.99
N ALA A 189 -27.04 39.91 6.15
CA ALA A 189 -27.25 40.53 7.47
C ALA A 189 -28.49 41.41 7.46
N CYS A 190 -29.20 41.44 8.57
CA CYS A 190 -30.29 42.37 8.77
C CYS A 190 -29.79 43.69 9.34
N LYS A 191 -29.74 44.74 8.53
CA LYS A 191 -29.31 46.10 8.94
C LYS A 191 -30.26 46.74 9.96
N SER A 192 -31.58 46.41 9.89
CA SER A 192 -32.55 46.95 10.83
C SER A 192 -32.33 46.40 12.26
N CYS A 193 -31.98 45.12 12.41
CA CYS A 193 -31.61 44.57 13.72
C CYS A 193 -30.31 45.19 14.24
N GLU A 194 -29.31 45.38 13.39
CA GLU A 194 -28.02 46.02 13.76
C GLU A 194 -28.23 47.44 14.30
N GLN A 195 -29.08 48.23 13.67
CA GLN A 195 -29.41 49.62 14.11
C GLN A 195 -30.29 49.65 15.37
N GLY A 196 -31.14 48.64 15.58
CA GLY A 196 -32.10 48.64 16.70
C GLY A 196 -31.57 48.00 17.97
N THR A 197 -30.90 46.90 17.87
CA THR A 197 -30.40 46.09 19.03
C THR A 197 -28.89 46.10 19.16
N GLY A 198 -28.12 46.65 18.22
CA GLY A 198 -26.69 46.64 18.17
C GLY A 198 -26.08 45.26 17.74
N GLU A 199 -26.94 44.24 17.51
CA GLU A 199 -26.51 42.92 17.04
C GLU A 199 -27.16 42.61 15.69
N ALA A 200 -26.33 42.34 14.68
CA ALA A 200 -26.80 41.96 13.35
C ALA A 200 -27.31 40.48 13.34
N ASN A 201 -28.51 40.25 12.92
CA ASN A 201 -28.95 38.88 12.61
C ASN A 201 -28.32 38.46 11.28
N ILE A 202 -27.39 37.47 11.33
CA ILE A 202 -26.61 36.96 10.18
C ILE A 202 -27.20 35.63 9.71
N VAL A 203 -27.59 35.57 8.44
CA VAL A 203 -28.06 34.33 7.82
C VAL A 203 -27.13 33.95 6.67
N LYS A 204 -26.74 32.70 6.61
CA LYS A 204 -25.91 32.16 5.54
C LYS A 204 -26.70 31.20 4.67
N ALA A 205 -26.42 31.19 3.37
CA ALA A 205 -26.97 30.20 2.48
C ALA A 205 -26.62 28.80 2.98
N ALA A 206 -27.57 27.84 2.84
CA ALA A 206 -27.36 26.46 3.28
C ALA A 206 -26.13 25.85 2.63
N LYS A 207 -25.26 25.25 3.45
CA LYS A 207 -24.00 24.66 3.01
C LYS A 207 -24.06 23.15 3.20
N GLU A 208 -23.97 22.43 2.10
CA GLU A 208 -23.79 20.99 2.17
C GLU A 208 -22.46 20.61 2.86
N PRO A 209 -22.46 19.57 3.71
CA PRO A 209 -21.24 19.12 4.33
C PRO A 209 -20.24 18.67 3.27
N ALA A 210 -18.95 19.04 3.43
CA ALA A 210 -17.91 18.56 2.55
C ALA A 210 -17.79 17.03 2.66
N LEU A 211 -17.56 16.34 1.54
CA LEU A 211 -17.33 14.90 1.53
C LEU A 211 -16.23 14.53 2.55
N LEU A 212 -15.12 15.22 2.47
CA LEU A 212 -13.98 15.07 3.39
C LEU A 212 -13.62 16.46 3.95
N PRO A 213 -13.86 16.73 5.25
CA PRO A 213 -13.54 18.01 5.86
C PRO A 213 -12.07 18.41 5.67
N GLY A 214 -11.84 19.67 5.28
CA GLY A 214 -10.49 20.19 5.05
C GLY A 214 -9.82 19.68 3.76
N SER A 215 -10.60 19.11 2.83
CA SER A 215 -10.14 18.62 1.54
C SER A 215 -10.93 19.26 0.41
N PHE A 216 -10.30 19.34 -0.76
CA PHE A 216 -10.96 19.72 -2.02
C PHE A 216 -11.46 18.50 -2.83
N ALA A 217 -11.48 17.31 -2.22
CA ALA A 217 -11.98 16.10 -2.85
C ALA A 217 -13.49 16.18 -3.10
N SER A 218 -13.92 15.95 -4.32
CA SER A 218 -15.32 15.70 -4.65
C SER A 218 -15.63 14.19 -4.54
N ALA A 219 -16.90 13.84 -4.50
CA ALA A 219 -17.32 12.43 -4.52
C ALA A 219 -16.89 11.74 -5.81
N GLU A 220 -16.99 12.42 -6.94
CA GLU A 220 -16.58 11.93 -8.26
C GLU A 220 -15.08 11.67 -8.33
N ALA A 221 -14.25 12.58 -7.79
CA ALA A 221 -12.82 12.41 -7.75
C ALA A 221 -12.41 11.19 -6.90
N VAL A 222 -13.02 11.02 -5.72
CA VAL A 222 -12.77 9.86 -4.85
C VAL A 222 -13.24 8.57 -5.51
N ALA A 223 -14.42 8.55 -6.12
CA ALA A 223 -14.97 7.40 -6.83
C ALA A 223 -14.07 6.99 -8.01
N TYR A 224 -13.59 7.96 -8.79
CA TYR A 224 -12.63 7.72 -9.87
C TYR A 224 -11.35 7.06 -9.35
N LEU A 225 -10.74 7.61 -8.29
CA LEU A 225 -9.54 7.05 -7.68
C LEU A 225 -9.76 5.63 -7.14
N ALA A 226 -10.91 5.39 -6.51
CA ALA A 226 -11.28 4.07 -6.02
C ALA A 226 -11.43 3.05 -7.16
N ALA A 227 -12.12 3.43 -8.25
CA ALA A 227 -12.26 2.59 -9.43
C ALA A 227 -10.90 2.28 -10.08
N GLN A 228 -10.05 3.29 -10.26
CA GLN A 228 -8.72 3.09 -10.81
C GLN A 228 -7.86 2.16 -9.94
N LYS A 229 -7.88 2.35 -8.63
CA LYS A 229 -7.06 1.54 -7.72
C LYS A 229 -7.58 0.11 -7.56
N PHE A 230 -8.87 -0.08 -7.35
CA PHE A 230 -9.43 -1.37 -6.93
C PHE A 230 -10.08 -2.17 -8.07
N VAL A 231 -10.58 -1.52 -9.11
CA VAL A 231 -11.16 -2.19 -10.28
C VAL A 231 -10.13 -2.33 -11.40
N MET A 232 -9.43 -1.24 -11.72
CA MET A 232 -8.41 -1.24 -12.77
C MET A 232 -7.01 -1.64 -12.28
N HIS A 233 -6.86 -1.94 -11.01
CA HIS A 233 -5.59 -2.35 -10.37
C HIS A 233 -4.43 -1.37 -10.61
N SER A 234 -4.73 -0.08 -10.81
CA SER A 234 -3.71 0.95 -11.02
C SER A 234 -3.13 1.41 -9.69
N PRO A 235 -1.80 1.30 -9.44
CA PRO A 235 -1.19 1.86 -8.25
C PRO A 235 -1.32 3.39 -8.23
N LEU A 236 -1.45 3.96 -7.03
CA LEU A 236 -1.55 5.42 -6.87
C LEU A 236 -0.33 6.15 -7.45
N TYR A 237 0.85 5.52 -7.45
CA TYR A 237 2.05 6.07 -8.09
C TYR A 237 1.88 6.27 -9.59
N ARG A 238 1.26 5.32 -10.30
CA ARG A 238 0.99 5.48 -11.75
C ARG A 238 -0.05 6.57 -12.01
N LEU A 239 -1.06 6.68 -11.14
CA LEU A 239 -2.03 7.76 -11.22
C LEU A 239 -1.39 9.14 -10.97
N GLU A 240 -0.48 9.24 -9.98
CA GLU A 240 0.30 10.45 -9.73
C GLU A 240 1.11 10.84 -10.96
N GLN A 241 1.79 9.89 -11.61
CA GLN A 241 2.55 10.16 -12.84
C GLN A 241 1.64 10.59 -14.00
N GLU A 242 0.48 9.94 -14.16
CA GLU A 242 -0.48 10.29 -15.20
C GLU A 242 -1.05 11.69 -14.99
N PHE A 243 -1.44 12.02 -13.78
CA PHE A 243 -1.92 13.37 -13.43
C PHE A 243 -0.84 14.43 -13.64
N ASN A 244 0.41 14.14 -13.28
CA ASN A 244 1.53 15.05 -13.52
C ASN A 244 1.76 15.32 -15.01
N ARG A 245 1.58 14.31 -15.90
CA ARG A 245 1.64 14.51 -17.36
C ARG A 245 0.55 15.44 -17.87
N GLN A 246 -0.61 15.42 -17.23
CA GLN A 246 -1.73 16.31 -17.51
C GLN A 246 -1.63 17.68 -16.78
N GLY A 247 -0.55 17.90 -16.02
CA GLY A 247 -0.31 19.13 -15.27
C GLY A 247 -0.99 19.19 -13.89
N LEU A 248 -1.76 18.15 -13.49
CA LEU A 248 -2.41 18.07 -12.18
C LEU A 248 -1.42 17.51 -11.14
N LYS A 249 -1.01 18.33 -10.17
CA LYS A 249 -0.04 17.99 -9.11
C LYS A 249 -0.75 17.35 -7.89
N LEU A 250 -1.38 16.20 -8.08
CA LEU A 250 -2.06 15.47 -7.03
C LEU A 250 -1.18 14.32 -6.52
N SER A 251 -0.64 14.45 -5.30
CA SER A 251 0.29 13.47 -4.75
C SER A 251 -0.41 12.15 -4.39
N ARG A 252 0.30 11.02 -4.53
CA ARG A 252 -0.17 9.70 -4.09
C ARG A 252 -0.55 9.68 -2.61
N GLN A 253 0.12 10.48 -1.77
CA GLN A 253 -0.22 10.59 -0.34
C GLN A 253 -1.58 11.23 -0.14
N THR A 254 -1.90 12.29 -0.90
CA THR A 254 -3.22 12.95 -0.87
C THR A 254 -4.31 11.99 -1.34
N MET A 255 -4.08 11.28 -2.46
CA MET A 255 -5.00 10.26 -2.98
C MET A 255 -5.24 9.14 -1.96
N ALA A 256 -4.18 8.61 -1.33
CA ALA A 256 -4.29 7.59 -0.29
C ALA A 256 -5.12 8.09 0.90
N ASN A 257 -4.86 9.31 1.38
CA ASN A 257 -5.62 9.90 2.48
C ASN A 257 -7.11 10.10 2.15
N TRP A 258 -7.43 10.47 0.91
CA TRP A 258 -8.81 10.59 0.46
C TRP A 258 -9.53 9.24 0.48
N LEU A 259 -8.90 8.20 -0.06
CA LEU A 259 -9.46 6.85 -0.07
C LEU A 259 -9.64 6.30 1.36
N LEU A 260 -8.65 6.47 2.24
CA LEU A 260 -8.75 6.02 3.63
C LEU A 260 -9.90 6.73 4.38
N LYS A 261 -9.96 8.07 4.31
CA LYS A 261 -11.03 8.84 4.97
C LYS A 261 -12.41 8.53 4.39
N ALA A 262 -12.51 8.35 3.07
CA ALA A 262 -13.76 7.97 2.44
C ALA A 262 -14.20 6.55 2.84
N SER A 263 -13.24 5.62 2.96
CA SER A 263 -13.48 4.27 3.46
C SER A 263 -14.06 4.30 4.87
N GLU A 264 -13.43 5.02 5.79
CA GLU A 264 -13.87 5.10 7.19
C GLU A 264 -15.23 5.78 7.34
N LYS A 265 -15.44 6.91 6.64
CA LYS A 265 -16.60 7.77 6.86
C LYS A 265 -17.83 7.36 6.07
N TRP A 266 -17.63 6.89 4.83
CA TRP A 266 -18.74 6.70 3.89
C TRP A 266 -18.92 5.24 3.47
N LEU A 267 -17.83 4.49 3.24
CA LEU A 267 -17.95 3.10 2.78
C LEU A 267 -18.16 2.13 3.94
N ARG A 268 -17.63 2.43 5.12
CA ARG A 268 -17.79 1.55 6.30
C ARG A 268 -19.25 1.34 6.68
N PRO A 269 -20.12 2.36 6.78
CA PRO A 269 -21.54 2.14 7.04
C PRO A 269 -22.25 1.29 5.98
N VAL A 270 -21.87 1.45 4.70
CA VAL A 270 -22.40 0.61 3.61
C VAL A 270 -21.93 -0.83 3.77
N TYR A 271 -20.66 -1.04 4.08
CA TYR A 271 -20.10 -2.36 4.36
C TYR A 271 -20.84 -3.05 5.50
N ASP A 272 -21.10 -2.33 6.60
CA ASP A 272 -21.77 -2.89 7.78
C ASP A 272 -23.22 -3.32 7.44
N VAL A 273 -23.95 -2.54 6.66
CA VAL A 273 -25.30 -2.91 6.15
C VAL A 273 -25.23 -4.13 5.23
N LEU A 274 -24.25 -4.17 4.33
CA LEU A 274 -24.05 -5.33 3.43
C LEU A 274 -23.67 -6.58 4.24
N HIS A 275 -22.87 -6.46 5.29
CA HIS A 275 -22.52 -7.55 6.18
C HIS A 275 -23.75 -8.10 6.93
N GLU A 276 -24.61 -7.21 7.46
CA GLU A 276 -25.88 -7.64 8.08
C GLU A 276 -26.78 -8.38 7.10
N GLN A 277 -26.90 -7.87 5.86
CA GLN A 277 -27.71 -8.54 4.83
C GLN A 277 -27.12 -9.88 4.45
N LEU A 278 -25.79 -9.96 4.28
CA LEU A 278 -25.09 -11.21 3.98
C LEU A 278 -25.35 -12.25 5.09
N CYS A 279 -25.25 -11.88 6.36
CA CYS A 279 -25.48 -12.79 7.48
C CYS A 279 -26.96 -13.26 7.64
N ARG A 280 -27.91 -12.63 6.95
CA ARG A 280 -29.32 -13.09 6.91
C ARG A 280 -29.61 -14.13 5.83
N GLU A 281 -28.68 -14.35 4.90
CA GLU A 281 -28.85 -15.34 3.83
C GLU A 281 -28.70 -16.76 4.40
N PRO A 282 -29.46 -17.74 3.87
CA PRO A 282 -29.40 -19.11 4.38
C PRO A 282 -28.15 -19.89 3.97
N VAL A 283 -27.46 -19.44 2.92
CA VAL A 283 -26.28 -20.10 2.35
C VAL A 283 -25.22 -19.06 2.00
N LEU A 284 -24.05 -19.23 2.59
CA LEU A 284 -22.87 -18.41 2.30
C LEU A 284 -21.74 -19.27 1.76
N HIS A 285 -20.84 -18.62 1.03
CA HIS A 285 -19.56 -19.19 0.65
C HIS A 285 -18.45 -18.41 1.35
N ALA A 286 -17.45 -19.13 1.84
CA ALA A 286 -16.24 -18.55 2.42
C ALA A 286 -14.99 -19.18 1.82
N ASP A 287 -13.98 -18.36 1.63
CA ASP A 287 -12.65 -18.77 1.18
C ASP A 287 -11.61 -17.75 1.71
N GLU A 288 -10.35 -18.12 1.78
CA GLU A 288 -9.28 -17.21 2.15
C GLU A 288 -8.05 -17.40 1.28
N THR A 289 -7.41 -16.28 0.95
CA THR A 289 -6.16 -16.27 0.19
C THR A 289 -5.04 -15.59 0.97
N THR A 290 -3.81 -16.01 0.72
CA THR A 290 -2.64 -15.40 1.36
C THR A 290 -2.36 -14.03 0.76
N LEU A 291 -2.04 -13.08 1.64
CA LEU A 291 -1.62 -11.72 1.30
C LEU A 291 -0.31 -11.41 2.02
N GLN A 292 0.65 -10.78 1.33
CA GLN A 292 1.87 -10.28 1.94
C GLN A 292 1.74 -8.80 2.25
N VAL A 293 1.95 -8.42 3.51
CA VAL A 293 1.95 -7.02 3.96
C VAL A 293 3.35 -6.67 4.43
N LEU A 294 4.04 -5.82 3.67
CA LEU A 294 5.46 -5.51 3.91
C LEU A 294 5.72 -4.73 5.20
N LYS A 295 4.74 -3.91 5.63
CA LYS A 295 4.86 -3.04 6.81
C LYS A 295 3.71 -3.27 7.80
N GLU A 296 3.58 -4.49 8.26
CA GLU A 296 2.60 -4.80 9.30
C GLU A 296 3.25 -4.59 10.68
N PRO A 297 2.65 -3.78 11.58
CA PRO A 297 3.21 -3.53 12.90
C PRO A 297 3.43 -4.82 13.69
N GLY A 298 4.65 -4.99 14.22
CA GLY A 298 4.98 -6.15 15.06
C GLY A 298 5.18 -7.47 14.30
N ARG A 299 5.20 -7.46 12.95
CA ARG A 299 5.39 -8.69 12.15
C ARG A 299 6.49 -8.53 11.09
N SER A 300 7.13 -9.64 10.75
CA SER A 300 8.11 -9.67 9.67
C SER A 300 7.42 -9.45 8.31
N SER A 301 8.11 -8.77 7.38
CA SER A 301 7.66 -8.59 5.99
C SER A 301 7.47 -9.91 5.22
N THR A 302 8.05 -11.01 5.69
CA THR A 302 7.88 -12.36 5.14
C THR A 302 6.67 -13.11 5.70
N SER A 303 6.01 -12.56 6.73
CA SER A 303 4.82 -13.15 7.33
C SER A 303 3.65 -13.15 6.35
N LYS A 304 2.91 -14.25 6.33
CA LYS A 304 1.68 -14.35 5.54
C LYS A 304 0.51 -13.80 6.33
N SER A 305 -0.16 -12.82 5.77
CA SER A 305 -1.48 -12.36 6.20
C SER A 305 -2.53 -12.90 5.24
N TYR A 306 -3.80 -12.68 5.49
CA TYR A 306 -4.89 -13.32 4.76
C TYR A 306 -5.96 -12.31 4.38
N MET A 307 -6.50 -12.49 3.19
CA MET A 307 -7.74 -11.86 2.76
C MET A 307 -8.83 -12.92 2.78
N TRP A 308 -9.79 -12.75 3.66
CA TRP A 308 -10.97 -13.58 3.77
C TRP A 308 -12.04 -13.04 2.84
N LEU A 309 -12.74 -13.92 2.16
CA LEU A 309 -13.84 -13.61 1.26
C LEU A 309 -15.08 -14.31 1.76
N TYR A 310 -16.16 -13.55 1.86
CA TYR A 310 -17.49 -14.07 2.16
C TYR A 310 -18.46 -13.60 1.10
N ARG A 311 -19.30 -14.49 0.58
CA ARG A 311 -20.25 -14.14 -0.46
C ARG A 311 -21.57 -14.89 -0.28
N THR A 312 -22.64 -14.30 -0.80
CA THR A 312 -23.94 -14.97 -0.95
C THR A 312 -23.86 -16.07 -2.00
N SER A 313 -24.77 -17.03 -1.94
CA SER A 313 -24.89 -18.08 -2.96
C SER A 313 -25.39 -17.51 -4.30
N GLY A 314 -25.20 -18.28 -5.38
CA GLY A 314 -25.72 -17.90 -6.70
C GLY A 314 -27.25 -17.82 -6.79
N CYS A 315 -27.96 -18.40 -5.81
CA CYS A 315 -29.44 -18.37 -5.73
C CYS A 315 -29.97 -17.20 -4.88
N ALA A 316 -29.09 -16.40 -4.26
CA ALA A 316 -29.49 -15.26 -3.46
C ALA A 316 -30.10 -14.15 -4.34
N LYS A 317 -31.08 -13.42 -3.80
CA LYS A 317 -31.71 -12.31 -4.52
C LYS A 317 -30.73 -11.18 -4.83
N GLN A 318 -29.78 -10.94 -3.93
CA GLN A 318 -28.71 -9.95 -4.08
C GLN A 318 -27.36 -10.62 -4.00
N ALA A 319 -26.50 -10.37 -4.99
CA ALA A 319 -25.12 -10.78 -4.95
C ALA A 319 -24.33 -9.85 -4.04
N ILE A 320 -23.87 -10.35 -2.91
CA ILE A 320 -23.00 -9.63 -1.97
C ILE A 320 -21.68 -10.38 -1.88
N VAL A 321 -20.57 -9.64 -2.03
CA VAL A 321 -19.21 -10.16 -1.84
C VAL A 321 -18.47 -9.21 -0.93
N LEU A 322 -18.00 -9.71 0.20
CA LEU A 322 -17.25 -8.93 1.18
C LEU A 322 -15.86 -9.51 1.38
N TYR A 323 -14.91 -8.64 1.53
CA TYR A 323 -13.51 -8.97 1.83
C TYR A 323 -13.14 -8.48 3.21
N GLU A 324 -12.42 -9.31 3.95
CA GLU A 324 -11.89 -8.96 5.27
C GLU A 324 -10.41 -9.29 5.34
N TYR A 325 -9.60 -8.28 5.68
CA TYR A 325 -8.19 -8.49 5.95
C TYR A 325 -7.98 -8.99 7.37
N GLN A 326 -7.16 -10.05 7.50
CA GLN A 326 -6.75 -10.57 8.80
C GLN A 326 -5.26 -10.92 8.80
N PRO A 327 -4.54 -10.65 9.90
CA PRO A 327 -3.12 -10.94 10.00
C PRO A 327 -2.82 -12.44 10.09
N THR A 328 -3.79 -13.26 10.42
CA THR A 328 -3.61 -14.72 10.60
C THR A 328 -4.76 -15.51 9.96
N ARG A 329 -4.57 -16.84 9.82
CA ARG A 329 -5.61 -17.78 9.37
C ARG A 329 -6.34 -18.43 10.53
N LYS A 330 -6.50 -17.79 11.67
CA LYS A 330 -7.16 -18.39 12.83
C LYS A 330 -8.68 -18.46 12.64
N ALA A 331 -9.28 -19.52 13.19
CA ALA A 331 -10.74 -19.72 13.17
C ALA A 331 -11.53 -18.58 13.81
N GLU A 332 -10.95 -17.93 14.83
CA GLU A 332 -11.53 -16.78 15.54
C GLU A 332 -11.98 -15.64 14.59
N HIS A 333 -11.28 -15.45 13.46
CA HIS A 333 -11.64 -14.43 12.48
C HIS A 333 -12.94 -14.77 11.75
N ALA A 334 -13.06 -16.01 11.30
CA ALA A 334 -14.30 -16.47 10.66
C ALA A 334 -15.48 -16.48 11.66
N GLU A 335 -15.25 -16.86 12.91
CA GLU A 335 -16.26 -16.85 13.98
C GLU A 335 -16.75 -15.41 14.24
N ALA A 336 -15.83 -14.45 14.36
CA ALA A 336 -16.17 -13.05 14.56
C ALA A 336 -16.94 -12.46 13.39
N PHE A 337 -16.52 -12.73 12.15
CA PHE A 337 -17.21 -12.25 10.96
C PHE A 337 -18.61 -12.84 10.80
N LEU A 338 -18.76 -14.14 11.08
CA LEU A 338 -20.03 -14.85 10.93
C LEU A 338 -20.93 -14.75 12.18
N GLN A 339 -20.62 -13.84 13.09
CA GLN A 339 -21.48 -13.59 14.26
C GLN A 339 -22.89 -13.18 13.79
N GLY A 340 -23.90 -13.89 14.26
CA GLY A 340 -25.30 -13.69 13.87
C GLY A 340 -25.74 -14.48 12.63
N PHE A 341 -24.83 -15.10 11.89
CA PHE A 341 -25.17 -16.01 10.80
C PHE A 341 -25.66 -17.36 11.33
N SER A 342 -26.67 -17.93 10.67
CA SER A 342 -27.17 -19.27 10.94
C SER A 342 -27.60 -19.92 9.62
N GLY A 343 -26.95 -21.01 9.24
CA GLY A 343 -27.24 -21.63 7.95
C GLY A 343 -26.11 -22.50 7.43
N TRP A 344 -26.01 -22.60 6.11
CA TRP A 344 -25.02 -23.41 5.43
C TRP A 344 -23.83 -22.56 4.97
N LEU A 345 -22.62 -22.92 5.39
CA LEU A 345 -21.38 -22.30 4.95
C LEU A 345 -20.64 -23.24 3.99
N HIS A 346 -20.57 -22.85 2.73
CA HIS A 346 -19.84 -23.57 1.70
C HIS A 346 -18.37 -23.11 1.71
N ALA A 347 -17.45 -23.97 2.15
CA ALA A 347 -16.03 -23.64 2.32
C ALA A 347 -15.13 -24.76 1.81
N ASP A 348 -13.82 -24.54 1.84
CA ASP A 348 -12.83 -25.56 1.62
C ASP A 348 -12.72 -26.52 2.84
N GLY A 349 -11.77 -27.43 2.79
CA GLY A 349 -11.49 -28.37 3.90
C GLY A 349 -10.66 -27.79 5.04
N TYR A 350 -10.58 -26.45 5.19
CA TYR A 350 -9.81 -25.85 6.27
C TYR A 350 -10.44 -26.11 7.63
N GLN A 351 -9.64 -26.69 8.56
CA GLN A 351 -10.08 -27.09 9.89
C GLN A 351 -10.65 -25.94 10.75
N GLY A 352 -10.30 -24.71 10.44
CA GLY A 352 -10.80 -23.52 11.15
C GLY A 352 -12.32 -23.36 11.03
N TYR A 353 -12.91 -23.71 9.88
CA TYR A 353 -14.36 -23.63 9.70
C TYR A 353 -15.14 -24.68 10.52
N HIS A 354 -14.52 -25.83 10.81
CA HIS A 354 -15.14 -26.88 11.64
C HIS A 354 -15.19 -26.53 13.14
N LYS A 355 -14.59 -25.40 13.54
CA LYS A 355 -14.67 -24.89 14.92
C LYS A 355 -15.78 -23.86 15.11
N LEU A 356 -16.50 -23.52 14.05
CA LEU A 356 -17.61 -22.57 14.10
C LEU A 356 -18.78 -23.11 14.95
N PRO A 357 -19.62 -22.23 15.51
CA PRO A 357 -20.79 -22.62 16.30
C PRO A 357 -21.73 -23.57 15.55
N GLY A 358 -22.41 -24.46 16.28
CA GLY A 358 -23.24 -25.53 15.71
C GLY A 358 -24.46 -25.08 14.90
N ASN A 359 -24.85 -23.80 14.97
CA ASN A 359 -25.87 -23.21 14.09
C ASN A 359 -25.34 -22.92 12.68
N ILE A 360 -24.04 -23.05 12.43
CA ILE A 360 -23.39 -22.94 11.13
C ILE A 360 -23.02 -24.34 10.65
N ARG A 361 -23.65 -24.79 9.58
CA ARG A 361 -23.39 -26.10 8.98
C ARG A 361 -22.38 -25.95 7.85
N VAL A 362 -21.16 -26.41 8.05
CA VAL A 362 -20.10 -26.35 7.04
C VAL A 362 -20.29 -27.46 6.02
N VAL A 363 -20.30 -27.10 4.74
CA VAL A 363 -20.34 -28.01 3.59
C VAL A 363 -19.12 -27.81 2.70
N GLY A 364 -18.61 -28.94 2.18
CA GLY A 364 -17.38 -28.92 1.37
C GLY A 364 -17.59 -28.35 -0.04
N CYS A 365 -16.60 -27.65 -0.52
CA CYS A 365 -16.58 -27.11 -1.88
C CYS A 365 -16.16 -28.19 -2.89
N TRP A 366 -17.03 -28.53 -3.85
CA TRP A 366 -16.72 -29.48 -4.91
C TRP A 366 -15.55 -29.06 -5.80
N ALA A 367 -15.37 -27.77 -6.03
CA ALA A 367 -14.20 -27.28 -6.78
C ALA A 367 -12.88 -27.61 -6.09
N HIS A 368 -12.83 -27.50 -4.75
CA HIS A 368 -11.67 -27.89 -3.96
C HIS A 368 -11.49 -29.41 -3.92
N ALA A 369 -12.56 -30.18 -3.79
CA ALA A 369 -12.52 -31.64 -3.87
C ALA A 369 -12.01 -32.09 -5.25
N ARG A 370 -12.58 -31.57 -6.34
CA ARG A 370 -12.14 -31.85 -7.71
C ARG A 370 -10.64 -31.53 -7.89
N ARG A 371 -10.16 -30.41 -7.34
CA ARG A 371 -8.74 -30.05 -7.41
C ARG A 371 -7.84 -31.10 -6.77
N LYS A 372 -8.26 -31.68 -5.65
CA LYS A 372 -7.50 -32.75 -4.98
C LYS A 372 -7.43 -34.05 -5.83
N PHE A 373 -8.52 -34.41 -6.48
CA PHE A 373 -8.50 -35.51 -7.44
C PHE A 373 -7.61 -35.24 -8.64
N ASN A 374 -7.67 -34.01 -9.17
CA ASN A 374 -6.80 -33.57 -10.28
C ASN A 374 -5.31 -33.53 -9.89
N GLU A 375 -4.99 -33.07 -8.69
CA GLU A 375 -3.63 -33.11 -8.14
C GLU A 375 -3.15 -34.58 -8.04
N ALA A 376 -3.96 -35.50 -7.51
CA ALA A 376 -3.65 -36.90 -7.44
C ALA A 376 -3.44 -37.52 -8.84
N LEU A 377 -4.31 -37.15 -9.80
CA LEU A 377 -4.19 -37.63 -11.19
C LEU A 377 -2.88 -37.08 -11.84
N SER A 378 -2.48 -35.87 -11.52
CA SER A 378 -1.27 -35.28 -12.07
C SER A 378 0.04 -35.92 -11.61
N THR A 379 0.02 -36.62 -10.47
CA THR A 379 1.16 -37.40 -9.97
C THR A 379 1.40 -38.70 -10.74
N LEU A 380 0.40 -39.17 -11.46
CA LEU A 380 0.49 -40.41 -12.26
C LEU A 380 1.19 -40.12 -13.59
N PRO A 381 1.97 -41.11 -14.15
CA PRO A 381 2.43 -41.10 -15.51
C PRO A 381 1.28 -40.91 -16.50
N GLN A 382 1.52 -40.20 -17.61
CA GLN A 382 0.47 -39.82 -18.57
C GLN A 382 -0.33 -41.03 -19.12
N GLU A 383 0.34 -42.18 -19.29
CA GLU A 383 -0.25 -43.45 -19.76
C GLU A 383 -1.27 -44.00 -18.77
N LYS A 384 -1.02 -43.88 -17.47
CA LYS A 384 -1.88 -44.43 -16.39
C LYS A 384 -3.02 -43.48 -15.98
N ARG A 385 -3.03 -42.23 -16.49
CA ARG A 385 -4.09 -41.25 -16.11
C ARG A 385 -5.45 -41.64 -16.66
N LYS A 386 -5.50 -42.23 -17.85
CA LYS A 386 -6.76 -42.59 -18.53
C LYS A 386 -7.54 -43.67 -17.78
N ASP A 387 -6.85 -44.57 -17.09
CA ASP A 387 -7.45 -45.66 -16.35
C ASP A 387 -7.62 -45.40 -14.87
N SER A 388 -7.31 -44.18 -14.43
CA SER A 388 -7.40 -43.82 -13.03
C SER A 388 -8.82 -43.47 -12.60
N PRO A 389 -9.31 -44.00 -11.47
CA PRO A 389 -10.61 -43.61 -10.90
C PRO A 389 -10.74 -42.14 -10.65
N CYS A 390 -9.61 -41.43 -10.41
CA CYS A 390 -9.59 -39.99 -10.22
C CYS A 390 -10.08 -39.20 -11.46
N LEU A 391 -10.00 -39.77 -12.67
CA LEU A 391 -10.49 -39.14 -13.88
C LEU A 391 -12.00 -38.88 -13.84
N LEU A 392 -12.77 -39.79 -13.24
CA LEU A 392 -14.24 -39.68 -13.08
C LEU A 392 -14.63 -38.42 -12.29
N TYR A 393 -13.76 -37.94 -11.39
CA TYR A 393 -13.99 -36.78 -10.54
C TYR A 393 -13.35 -35.50 -11.09
N THR A 394 -12.63 -35.57 -12.20
CA THR A 394 -11.95 -34.44 -12.84
C THR A 394 -12.51 -34.10 -14.21
N SER A 395 -13.21 -35.04 -14.88
CA SER A 395 -13.92 -34.79 -16.13
C SER A 395 -15.33 -34.24 -15.88
N ASP A 396 -15.85 -33.55 -16.83
CA ASP A 396 -17.05 -32.76 -17.05
C ASP A 396 -18.36 -33.04 -16.28
N ALA A 397 -18.35 -33.79 -15.21
CA ALA A 397 -19.53 -34.00 -14.34
C ALA A 397 -19.88 -32.75 -13.50
N ALA A 398 -19.32 -31.58 -13.82
CA ALA A 398 -19.52 -30.33 -13.12
C ALA A 398 -20.04 -29.20 -14.02
N ASP A 399 -20.40 -29.49 -15.27
CA ASP A 399 -21.13 -28.56 -16.15
C ASP A 399 -22.65 -28.64 -15.93
#